data_d08709e6b7132890265157f7563c17b7
#
_entry.id   d08709e6b7132890265157f7563c17b7
#
_cell.length_a   1.000
_cell.length_b   1.000
_cell.length_c   1.000
_cell.angle_alpha   90.00
_cell.angle_beta   90.00
_cell.angle_gamma   90.00
#
_symmetry.space_group_name_H-M   'P 1'
#
loop_
_entity.id
_entity.type
_entity.pdbx_description
1 polymer ?
#
loop_
_entity_poly.entity_id
_entity_poly.type
_entity_poly.pdbx_seq_one_letter_code
_entity_poly.pdbx_strand_id
1 'polypeptide(L)'
;MTETVKPTYSLFEITKYYLKLGTWGFGGPVALVGYMHRDLVENKGWLTEEEYKEGLALAQLAPGPLAAQLGIYIGFAGYGVLGATLAGLAFVLPSFIMVVLLGMAYKLYGGLAWMQAVFYGVGAAVIGIIGMSAYKLTIKSISKFDPAAMKAKWLLWLFYSIGIAITIITQKEEVLIFLACGILYMIIKAPPRWIKKPAIVPAVILIGSGFWRYDGKTLENIAWFFLKAGAFVFGSGLAIVPFLHGGVVKEFGWLNEHQFVDAVAVAMITPGPVVITAGFIGYLVAGFPGACVATVATFLPCYIFTLSLAPSFKKIAKNASIKAFVDGITASVIGALVGSVVIIGFRSIIDFTTAVIAVFAALALIYLKKLQEPYIIGIAAAIGLAIKFL
;
A
#
# COMPACT_ATOMS: atom_id res chain seq x y z
N MET A 1 -6.45 -23.11 26.12
CA MET A 1 -5.17 -23.46 25.50
C MET A 1 -5.50 -24.31 24.32
N THR A 2 -5.46 -23.79 23.09
CA THR A 2 -5.62 -24.59 21.87
C THR A 2 -4.33 -25.37 21.70
N GLU A 3 -4.40 -26.68 21.54
CA GLU A 3 -3.28 -27.52 21.15
C GLU A 3 -2.58 -26.86 19.95
N THR A 4 -1.33 -26.50 20.16
CA THR A 4 -0.46 -25.98 19.08
C THR A 4 -0.10 -27.17 18.22
N VAL A 5 -0.88 -27.42 17.18
CA VAL A 5 -0.50 -28.37 16.13
C VAL A 5 0.85 -27.87 15.59
N LYS A 6 1.91 -28.70 15.74
CA LYS A 6 3.22 -28.35 15.20
C LYS A 6 3.10 -28.15 13.68
N PRO A 7 3.61 -27.02 13.16
CA PRO A 7 3.57 -26.78 11.72
C PRO A 7 4.30 -27.92 10.95
N THR A 8 3.79 -28.26 9.80
CA THR A 8 4.35 -29.29 8.91
C THR A 8 5.64 -28.85 8.20
N TYR A 9 6.05 -27.62 8.42
CA TYR A 9 7.23 -26.98 7.83
C TYR A 9 8.14 -26.41 8.93
N SER A 10 9.42 -26.28 8.64
CA SER A 10 10.41 -25.67 9.54
C SER A 10 10.43 -24.14 9.44
N LEU A 11 10.95 -23.49 10.49
CA LEU A 11 11.15 -22.03 10.49
C LEU A 11 12.07 -21.59 9.34
N PHE A 12 13.07 -22.39 9.01
CA PHE A 12 13.99 -22.12 7.89
C PHE A 12 13.26 -22.17 6.53
N GLU A 13 12.39 -23.16 6.32
CA GLU A 13 11.67 -23.33 5.07
C GLU A 13 10.72 -22.16 4.81
N ILE A 14 9.95 -21.70 5.82
CA ILE A 14 9.05 -20.56 5.66
C ILE A 14 9.83 -19.26 5.45
N THR A 15 10.95 -19.06 6.15
CA THR A 15 11.84 -17.90 5.96
C THR A 15 12.41 -17.89 4.54
N LYS A 16 12.92 -19.04 4.05
CA LYS A 16 13.43 -19.19 2.68
C LYS A 16 12.33 -18.93 1.64
N TYR A 17 11.10 -19.38 1.90
CA TYR A 17 9.96 -19.10 1.02
C TYR A 17 9.71 -17.60 0.89
N TYR A 18 9.65 -16.87 2.01
CA TYR A 18 9.42 -15.42 1.97
C TYR A 18 10.60 -14.65 1.38
N LEU A 19 11.84 -15.10 1.57
CA LEU A 19 13.00 -14.53 0.89
C LEU A 19 12.88 -14.68 -0.63
N LYS A 20 12.49 -15.88 -1.11
CA LYS A 20 12.23 -16.11 -2.53
C LYS A 20 11.08 -15.26 -3.06
N LEU A 21 9.98 -15.17 -2.30
CA LEU A 21 8.83 -14.37 -2.69
C LEU A 21 9.17 -12.87 -2.74
N GLY A 22 9.95 -12.35 -1.79
CA GLY A 22 10.44 -10.97 -1.80
C GLY A 22 11.41 -10.67 -2.94
N THR A 23 12.12 -11.68 -3.43
CA THR A 23 13.09 -11.53 -4.53
C THR A 23 12.44 -11.62 -5.91
N TRP A 24 11.41 -12.45 -6.08
CA TRP A 24 10.83 -12.78 -7.39
C TRP A 24 9.32 -12.58 -7.47
N GLY A 25 8.70 -12.09 -6.40
CA GLY A 25 7.25 -11.88 -6.32
C GLY A 25 6.81 -10.58 -6.96
N PHE A 26 6.48 -10.60 -8.25
CA PHE A 26 5.93 -9.49 -8.99
C PHE A 26 4.40 -9.52 -9.06
N GLY A 27 3.77 -8.41 -9.43
CA GLY A 27 2.34 -8.33 -9.74
C GLY A 27 1.47 -7.74 -8.62
N GLY A 28 2.10 -7.07 -7.66
CA GLY A 28 1.39 -6.32 -6.61
C GLY A 28 0.71 -7.20 -5.55
N PRO A 29 -0.03 -6.60 -4.61
CA PRO A 29 -0.53 -7.30 -3.42
C PRO A 29 -1.45 -8.48 -3.72
N VAL A 30 -2.29 -8.39 -4.74
CA VAL A 30 -3.24 -9.46 -5.09
C VAL A 30 -2.53 -10.67 -5.67
N ALA A 31 -1.51 -10.44 -6.53
CA ALA A 31 -0.72 -11.52 -7.10
C ALA A 31 0.11 -12.23 -6.03
N LEU A 32 0.75 -11.46 -5.13
CA LEU A 32 1.53 -12.00 -4.02
C LEU A 32 0.68 -12.88 -3.08
N VAL A 33 -0.52 -12.44 -2.76
CA VAL A 33 -1.50 -13.26 -2.00
C VAL A 33 -1.85 -14.52 -2.79
N GLY A 34 -2.10 -14.41 -4.10
CA GLY A 34 -2.36 -15.59 -4.94
C GLY A 34 -1.19 -16.58 -4.97
N TYR A 35 0.06 -16.09 -5.02
CA TYR A 35 1.24 -16.95 -4.93
C TYR A 35 1.34 -17.66 -3.58
N MET A 36 1.10 -16.95 -2.48
CA MET A 36 1.08 -17.56 -1.14
C MET A 36 0.02 -18.66 -1.04
N HIS A 37 -1.19 -18.43 -1.55
CA HIS A 37 -2.25 -19.45 -1.56
C HIS A 37 -1.81 -20.69 -2.35
N ARG A 38 -1.47 -20.51 -3.62
CA ARG A 38 -1.06 -21.61 -4.49
C ARG A 38 0.12 -22.39 -3.91
N ASP A 39 1.13 -21.68 -3.41
CA ASP A 39 2.39 -22.32 -2.98
C ASP A 39 2.26 -22.96 -1.59
N LEU A 40 1.58 -22.32 -0.63
CA LEU A 40 1.54 -22.79 0.75
C LEU A 40 0.35 -23.69 1.04
N VAL A 41 -0.78 -23.50 0.36
CA VAL A 41 -1.98 -24.34 0.53
C VAL A 41 -2.01 -25.44 -0.51
N GLU A 42 -2.01 -25.10 -1.82
CA GLU A 42 -2.25 -26.07 -2.88
C GLU A 42 -1.02 -26.95 -3.14
N ASN A 43 0.18 -26.38 -3.29
CA ASN A 43 1.38 -27.14 -3.69
C ASN A 43 2.09 -27.82 -2.52
N LYS A 44 2.23 -27.14 -1.38
CA LYS A 44 3.01 -27.64 -0.23
C LYS A 44 2.15 -28.23 0.89
N GLY A 45 0.86 -27.87 0.96
CA GLY A 45 -0.02 -28.30 2.04
C GLY A 45 0.46 -27.88 3.44
N TRP A 46 1.20 -26.76 3.52
CA TRP A 46 1.71 -26.26 4.80
C TRP A 46 0.64 -25.62 5.65
N LEU A 47 -0.39 -25.07 4.98
CA LEU A 47 -1.54 -24.44 5.60
C LEU A 47 -2.83 -25.07 5.07
N THR A 48 -3.82 -25.17 5.93
CA THR A 48 -5.18 -25.47 5.50
C THR A 48 -5.81 -24.25 4.83
N GLU A 49 -6.83 -24.49 4.01
CA GLU A 49 -7.63 -23.44 3.38
C GLU A 49 -8.24 -22.47 4.41
N GLU A 50 -8.63 -23.00 5.59
CA GLU A 50 -9.22 -22.21 6.68
C GLU A 50 -8.21 -21.31 7.34
N GLU A 51 -7.02 -21.81 7.65
CA GLU A 51 -5.93 -21.02 8.25
C GLU A 51 -5.48 -19.89 7.30
N TYR A 52 -5.38 -20.18 6.01
CA TYR A 52 -5.06 -19.19 5.00
C TYR A 52 -6.13 -18.09 4.91
N LYS A 53 -7.42 -18.47 4.85
CA LYS A 53 -8.54 -17.52 4.83
C LYS A 53 -8.59 -16.66 6.09
N GLU A 54 -8.28 -17.23 7.25
CA GLU A 54 -8.21 -16.50 8.52
C GLU A 54 -7.13 -15.41 8.45
N GLY A 55 -5.91 -15.77 8.00
CA GLY A 55 -4.81 -14.82 7.83
C GLY A 55 -5.11 -13.73 6.79
N LEU A 56 -5.72 -14.11 5.67
CA LEU A 56 -6.12 -13.16 4.64
C LEU A 56 -7.19 -12.19 5.15
N ALA A 57 -8.16 -12.67 5.92
CA ALA A 57 -9.19 -11.82 6.50
C ALA A 57 -8.61 -10.84 7.54
N LEU A 58 -7.62 -11.26 8.35
CA LEU A 58 -6.89 -10.38 9.25
C LEU A 58 -6.17 -9.29 8.47
N ALA A 59 -5.40 -9.68 7.45
CA ALA A 59 -4.64 -8.75 6.62
C ALA A 59 -5.52 -7.77 5.81
N GLN A 60 -6.79 -8.10 5.59
CA GLN A 60 -7.77 -7.20 4.96
C GLN A 60 -8.43 -6.23 5.95
N LEU A 61 -8.54 -6.61 7.23
CA LEU A 61 -9.16 -5.79 8.27
C LEU A 61 -8.18 -4.85 8.96
N ALA A 62 -6.94 -5.29 9.15
CA ALA A 62 -5.91 -4.48 9.80
C ALA A 62 -5.29 -3.48 8.82
N PRO A 63 -4.96 -2.25 9.27
CA PRO A 63 -4.20 -1.33 8.44
C PRO A 63 -2.79 -1.86 8.18
N GLY A 64 -2.36 -1.76 6.92
CA GLY A 64 -1.02 -2.19 6.49
C GLY A 64 -1.01 -2.84 5.10
N PRO A 65 0.18 -3.09 4.54
CA PRO A 65 0.35 -3.73 3.24
C PRO A 65 -0.11 -5.20 3.27
N LEU A 66 -1.21 -5.51 2.57
CA LEU A 66 -1.91 -6.80 2.59
C LEU A 66 -0.97 -8.03 2.52
N ALA A 67 -0.04 -8.06 1.56
CA ALA A 67 0.84 -9.21 1.37
C ALA A 67 1.86 -9.36 2.52
N ALA A 68 2.39 -8.24 3.02
CA ALA A 68 3.32 -8.26 4.16
C ALA A 68 2.60 -8.71 5.45
N GLN A 69 1.40 -8.20 5.69
CA GLN A 69 0.59 -8.61 6.84
C GLN A 69 0.25 -10.09 6.81
N LEU A 70 -0.17 -10.60 5.65
CA LEU A 70 -0.45 -12.03 5.49
C LEU A 70 0.80 -12.87 5.76
N GLY A 71 1.97 -12.45 5.23
CA GLY A 71 3.24 -13.13 5.50
C GLY A 71 3.64 -13.13 6.97
N ILE A 72 3.50 -11.99 7.63
CA ILE A 72 3.75 -11.83 9.07
C ILE A 72 2.78 -12.72 9.87
N TYR A 73 1.50 -12.73 9.51
CA TYR A 73 0.50 -13.59 10.16
C TYR A 73 0.81 -15.07 10.02
N ILE A 74 1.15 -15.53 8.82
CA ILE A 74 1.51 -16.94 8.56
C ILE A 74 2.75 -17.33 9.38
N GLY A 75 3.76 -16.47 9.42
CA GLY A 75 4.93 -16.67 10.28
C GLY A 75 4.55 -16.75 11.76
N PHE A 76 3.64 -15.87 12.22
CA PHE A 76 3.15 -15.86 13.60
C PHE A 76 2.35 -17.13 13.94
N ALA A 77 1.49 -17.57 13.06
CA ALA A 77 0.67 -18.76 13.27
C ALA A 77 1.52 -20.04 13.45
N GLY A 78 2.64 -20.13 12.69
CA GLY A 78 3.53 -21.29 12.78
C GLY A 78 4.53 -21.23 13.95
N TYR A 79 5.15 -20.08 14.18
CA TYR A 79 6.31 -19.94 15.07
C TYR A 79 6.25 -18.69 15.97
N GLY A 80 5.06 -18.16 16.25
CA GLY A 80 4.88 -17.00 17.12
C GLY A 80 5.62 -15.77 16.62
N VAL A 81 6.08 -14.94 17.57
CA VAL A 81 6.76 -13.67 17.27
C VAL A 81 8.01 -13.88 16.40
N LEU A 82 8.79 -14.93 16.66
CA LEU A 82 10.00 -15.21 15.88
C LEU A 82 9.68 -15.52 14.41
N GLY A 83 8.66 -16.35 14.17
CA GLY A 83 8.20 -16.64 12.82
C GLY A 83 7.68 -15.40 12.09
N ALA A 84 6.89 -14.56 12.77
CA ALA A 84 6.41 -13.29 12.22
C ALA A 84 7.57 -12.36 11.81
N THR A 85 8.57 -12.22 12.68
CA THR A 85 9.73 -11.36 12.44
C THR A 85 10.55 -11.85 11.26
N LEU A 86 10.90 -13.15 11.23
CA LEU A 86 11.71 -13.70 10.17
C LEU A 86 10.98 -13.72 8.83
N ALA A 87 9.69 -14.05 8.80
CA ALA A 87 8.89 -14.00 7.58
C ALA A 87 8.76 -12.56 7.03
N GLY A 88 8.47 -11.59 7.89
CA GLY A 88 8.38 -10.18 7.53
C GLY A 88 9.70 -9.62 7.00
N LEU A 89 10.79 -9.85 7.73
CA LEU A 89 12.13 -9.41 7.29
C LEU A 89 12.55 -10.08 5.99
N ALA A 90 12.38 -11.39 5.86
CA ALA A 90 12.75 -12.13 4.66
C ALA A 90 11.96 -11.65 3.43
N PHE A 91 10.71 -11.25 3.61
CA PHE A 91 9.88 -10.73 2.53
C PHE A 91 10.26 -9.31 2.10
N VAL A 92 10.64 -8.45 3.04
CA VAL A 92 10.93 -7.02 2.77
C VAL A 92 12.39 -6.80 2.37
N LEU A 93 13.33 -7.54 2.95
CA LEU A 93 14.78 -7.31 2.79
C LEU A 93 15.27 -7.33 1.33
N PRO A 94 14.88 -8.28 0.45
CA PRO A 94 15.31 -8.24 -0.94
C PRO A 94 14.88 -6.98 -1.66
N SER A 95 13.61 -6.59 -1.52
CA SER A 95 13.07 -5.36 -2.10
C SER A 95 13.76 -4.11 -1.55
N PHE A 96 14.05 -4.09 -0.25
CA PHE A 96 14.80 -3.01 0.39
C PHE A 96 16.19 -2.83 -0.24
N ILE A 97 16.93 -3.92 -0.39
CA ILE A 97 18.26 -3.87 -1.02
C ILE A 97 18.15 -3.35 -2.46
N MET A 98 17.17 -3.84 -3.22
CA MET A 98 16.97 -3.39 -4.60
C MET A 98 16.66 -1.90 -4.69
N VAL A 99 15.72 -1.38 -3.88
CA VAL A 99 15.38 0.06 -3.93
C VAL A 99 16.51 0.94 -3.43
N VAL A 100 17.35 0.49 -2.50
CA VAL A 100 18.56 1.21 -2.09
C VAL A 100 19.57 1.29 -3.23
N LEU A 101 19.84 0.17 -3.90
CA LEU A 101 20.75 0.14 -5.07
C LEU A 101 20.22 1.01 -6.22
N LEU A 102 18.92 0.95 -6.50
CA LEU A 102 18.27 1.81 -7.49
C LEU A 102 18.31 3.28 -7.07
N GLY A 103 18.16 3.59 -5.77
CA GLY A 103 18.32 4.94 -5.24
C GLY A 103 19.74 5.48 -5.38
N MET A 104 20.75 4.64 -5.17
CA MET A 104 22.15 4.97 -5.45
C MET A 104 22.36 5.31 -6.94
N ALA A 105 21.87 4.41 -7.82
CA ALA A 105 21.96 4.63 -9.26
C ALA A 105 21.19 5.89 -9.69
N TYR A 106 20.02 6.14 -9.14
CA TYR A 106 19.22 7.33 -9.42
C TYR A 106 19.94 8.61 -9.02
N LYS A 107 20.61 8.67 -7.86
CA LYS A 107 21.41 9.82 -7.45
C LYS A 107 22.63 10.07 -8.35
N LEU A 108 23.23 9.01 -8.86
CA LEU A 108 24.41 9.11 -9.72
C LEU A 108 24.05 9.47 -11.17
N TYR A 109 22.96 8.92 -11.70
CA TYR A 109 22.64 8.93 -13.12
C TYR A 109 21.33 9.65 -13.46
N GLY A 110 20.49 10.02 -12.47
CA GLY A 110 19.16 10.58 -12.69
C GLY A 110 19.14 11.91 -13.49
N GLY A 111 20.25 12.64 -13.51
CA GLY A 111 20.42 13.85 -14.32
C GLY A 111 20.80 13.59 -15.79
N LEU A 112 21.11 12.35 -16.18
CA LEU A 112 21.55 12.04 -17.54
C LEU A 112 20.34 11.99 -18.51
N ALA A 113 20.55 12.46 -19.74
CA ALA A 113 19.50 12.56 -20.74
C ALA A 113 18.77 11.23 -21.03
N TRP A 114 19.52 10.12 -21.06
CA TRP A 114 18.92 8.79 -21.27
C TRP A 114 18.05 8.34 -20.10
N MET A 115 18.46 8.67 -18.85
CA MET A 115 17.69 8.34 -17.67
C MET A 115 16.38 9.15 -17.64
N GLN A 116 16.45 10.44 -17.96
CA GLN A 116 15.27 11.29 -18.08
C GLN A 116 14.30 10.79 -19.18
N ALA A 117 14.84 10.28 -20.29
CA ALA A 117 14.05 9.66 -21.34
C ALA A 117 13.34 8.38 -20.88
N VAL A 118 14.02 7.53 -20.11
CA VAL A 118 13.41 6.35 -19.45
C VAL A 118 12.25 6.80 -18.56
N PHE A 119 12.48 7.74 -17.65
CA PHE A 119 11.47 8.17 -16.68
C PHE A 119 10.32 8.96 -17.31
N TYR A 120 10.54 9.62 -18.44
CA TYR A 120 9.45 10.22 -19.23
C TYR A 120 8.40 9.18 -19.65
N GLY A 121 8.82 8.05 -20.22
CA GLY A 121 7.90 6.98 -20.60
C GLY A 121 7.32 6.25 -19.38
N VAL A 122 8.17 5.93 -18.42
CA VAL A 122 7.80 5.23 -17.19
C VAL A 122 6.80 6.02 -16.36
N GLY A 123 7.02 7.32 -16.15
CA GLY A 123 6.11 8.19 -15.40
C GLY A 123 4.70 8.20 -15.97
N ALA A 124 4.57 8.31 -17.29
CA ALA A 124 3.29 8.24 -17.96
C ALA A 124 2.59 6.89 -17.76
N ALA A 125 3.31 5.78 -17.91
CA ALA A 125 2.75 4.44 -17.71
C ALA A 125 2.29 4.21 -16.28
N VAL A 126 3.05 4.69 -15.29
CA VAL A 126 2.72 4.60 -13.86
C VAL A 126 1.38 5.25 -13.55
N ILE A 127 1.07 6.41 -14.14
CA ILE A 127 -0.24 7.05 -13.96
C ILE A 127 -1.38 6.15 -14.46
N GLY A 128 -1.23 5.55 -15.63
CA GLY A 128 -2.19 4.57 -16.16
C GLY A 128 -2.38 3.36 -15.24
N ILE A 129 -1.29 2.84 -14.70
CA ILE A 129 -1.29 1.67 -13.79
C ILE A 129 -1.96 2.02 -12.46
N ILE A 130 -1.63 3.16 -11.84
CA ILE A 130 -2.25 3.59 -10.58
C ILE A 130 -3.73 3.87 -10.78
N GLY A 131 -4.11 4.53 -11.87
CA GLY A 131 -5.50 4.80 -12.22
C GLY A 131 -6.32 3.51 -12.37
N MET A 132 -5.78 2.50 -13.07
CA MET A 132 -6.42 1.19 -13.19
C MET A 132 -6.51 0.46 -11.85
N SER A 133 -5.50 0.58 -11.00
CA SER A 133 -5.49 -0.01 -9.66
C SER A 133 -6.53 0.66 -8.76
N ALA A 134 -6.67 1.98 -8.81
CA ALA A 134 -7.70 2.72 -8.10
C ALA A 134 -9.11 2.29 -8.55
N TYR A 135 -9.33 2.13 -9.85
CA TYR A 135 -10.58 1.59 -10.41
C TYR A 135 -10.91 0.19 -9.89
N LYS A 136 -9.94 -0.75 -9.95
CA LYS A 136 -10.11 -2.11 -9.43
C LYS A 136 -10.40 -2.14 -7.94
N LEU A 137 -9.72 -1.30 -7.15
CA LEU A 137 -9.95 -1.16 -5.72
C LEU A 137 -11.34 -0.63 -5.42
N THR A 138 -11.81 0.38 -6.16
CA THR A 138 -13.17 0.93 -6.03
C THR A 138 -14.22 -0.15 -6.23
N ILE A 139 -14.14 -0.93 -7.32
CA ILE A 139 -15.09 -2.01 -7.58
C ILE A 139 -15.04 -3.09 -6.51
N LYS A 140 -13.85 -3.47 -6.06
CA LYS A 140 -13.67 -4.53 -5.06
C LYS A 140 -14.18 -4.12 -3.67
N SER A 141 -13.91 -2.90 -3.24
CA SER A 141 -14.15 -2.47 -1.86
C SER A 141 -15.48 -1.75 -1.68
N ILE A 142 -15.96 -1.03 -2.69
CA ILE A 142 -17.23 -0.29 -2.60
C ILE A 142 -18.33 -1.06 -3.34
N SER A 143 -18.36 -0.96 -4.66
CA SER A 143 -19.27 -1.70 -5.55
C SER A 143 -18.95 -1.42 -7.01
N LYS A 144 -19.61 -2.13 -7.92
CA LYS A 144 -19.59 -1.79 -9.35
C LYS A 144 -20.23 -0.42 -9.58
N PHE A 145 -19.84 0.23 -10.67
CA PHE A 145 -20.45 1.48 -11.15
C PHE A 145 -21.79 1.20 -11.84
N ASP A 146 -22.74 0.67 -11.06
CA ASP A 146 -24.10 0.37 -11.46
C ASP A 146 -25.07 1.15 -10.57
N PRO A 147 -26.10 1.83 -11.12
CA PRO A 147 -27.00 2.67 -10.34
C PRO A 147 -27.66 1.97 -9.17
N ALA A 148 -28.04 0.70 -9.35
CA ALA A 148 -28.67 -0.08 -8.28
C ALA A 148 -27.67 -0.38 -7.14
N ALA A 149 -26.45 -0.80 -7.50
CA ALA A 149 -25.37 -1.07 -6.54
C ALA A 149 -24.90 0.23 -5.84
N MET A 150 -24.82 1.34 -6.57
CA MET A 150 -24.49 2.65 -5.99
C MET A 150 -25.56 3.11 -5.00
N LYS A 151 -26.84 2.98 -5.34
CA LYS A 151 -27.95 3.31 -4.43
C LYS A 151 -27.94 2.44 -3.18
N ALA A 152 -27.64 1.15 -3.30
CA ALA A 152 -27.57 0.23 -2.16
C ALA A 152 -26.43 0.59 -1.19
N LYS A 153 -25.30 1.09 -1.71
CA LYS A 153 -24.10 1.47 -0.93
C LYS A 153 -23.80 2.97 -0.99
N TRP A 154 -24.85 3.81 -1.10
CA TRP A 154 -24.72 5.25 -1.30
C TRP A 154 -23.81 5.96 -0.29
N LEU A 155 -23.81 5.51 0.96
CA LEU A 155 -23.00 6.11 2.02
C LEU A 155 -21.50 5.88 1.81
N LEU A 156 -21.08 4.70 1.32
CA LEU A 156 -19.68 4.43 0.95
C LEU A 156 -19.28 5.26 -0.26
N TRP A 157 -20.18 5.43 -1.24
CA TRP A 157 -19.96 6.31 -2.37
C TRP A 157 -19.85 7.80 -1.96
N LEU A 158 -20.61 8.21 -0.96
CA LEU A 158 -20.49 9.56 -0.38
C LEU A 158 -19.09 9.74 0.24
N PHE A 159 -18.63 8.80 1.07
CA PHE A 159 -17.29 8.88 1.68
C PHE A 159 -16.17 8.82 0.66
N TYR A 160 -16.32 8.01 -0.37
CA TYR A 160 -15.44 7.99 -1.53
C TYR A 160 -15.36 9.35 -2.22
N SER A 161 -16.50 9.98 -2.49
CA SER A 161 -16.56 11.31 -3.10
C SER A 161 -15.97 12.40 -2.20
N ILE A 162 -16.17 12.31 -0.89
CA ILE A 162 -15.54 13.19 0.10
C ILE A 162 -14.01 13.02 0.05
N GLY A 163 -13.52 11.79 0.01
CA GLY A 163 -12.07 11.52 -0.12
C GLY A 163 -11.49 12.15 -1.39
N ILE A 164 -12.14 11.98 -2.55
CA ILE A 164 -11.73 12.62 -3.81
C ILE A 164 -11.68 14.15 -3.66
N ALA A 165 -12.79 14.75 -3.24
CA ALA A 165 -12.93 16.20 -3.20
C ALA A 165 -11.90 16.84 -2.26
N ILE A 166 -11.74 16.29 -1.06
CA ILE A 166 -10.80 16.82 -0.08
C ILE A 166 -9.37 16.70 -0.59
N THR A 167 -8.97 15.55 -1.12
CA THR A 167 -7.62 15.37 -1.65
C THR A 167 -7.34 16.32 -2.82
N ILE A 168 -8.29 16.55 -3.72
CA ILE A 168 -8.12 17.51 -4.82
C ILE A 168 -8.00 18.94 -4.30
N ILE A 169 -8.81 19.33 -3.30
CA ILE A 169 -8.84 20.70 -2.78
C ILE A 169 -7.61 20.99 -1.90
N THR A 170 -7.29 20.09 -0.97
CA THR A 170 -6.22 20.31 0.01
C THR A 170 -4.84 19.90 -0.52
N GLN A 171 -4.80 19.02 -1.52
CA GLN A 171 -3.59 18.34 -2.02
C GLN A 171 -2.84 17.58 -0.90
N LYS A 172 -3.54 17.23 0.17
CA LYS A 172 -3.05 16.49 1.34
C LYS A 172 -4.05 15.42 1.73
N GLU A 173 -3.58 14.41 2.42
CA GLU A 173 -4.44 13.40 3.01
C GLU A 173 -4.78 13.77 4.46
N GLU A 174 -6.05 14.00 4.68
CA GLU A 174 -6.59 14.33 5.99
C GLU A 174 -7.03 13.06 6.72
N VAL A 175 -6.12 12.47 7.49
CA VAL A 175 -6.36 11.25 8.28
C VAL A 175 -7.60 11.35 9.17
N LEU A 176 -7.86 12.53 9.73
CA LEU A 176 -9.05 12.76 10.57
C LEU A 176 -10.34 12.51 9.81
N ILE A 177 -10.36 12.83 8.54
CA ILE A 177 -11.54 12.62 7.69
C ILE A 177 -11.75 11.13 7.42
N PHE A 178 -10.68 10.39 7.17
CA PHE A 178 -10.77 8.94 7.00
C PHE A 178 -11.31 8.27 8.26
N LEU A 179 -10.82 8.66 9.43
CA LEU A 179 -11.31 8.18 10.72
C LEU A 179 -12.76 8.58 10.97
N ALA A 180 -13.13 9.83 10.66
CA ALA A 180 -14.50 10.31 10.78
C ALA A 180 -15.45 9.50 9.87
N CYS A 181 -15.11 9.25 8.61
CA CYS A 181 -15.88 8.40 7.70
C CYS A 181 -16.06 6.99 8.26
N GLY A 182 -14.99 6.39 8.81
CA GLY A 182 -15.07 5.08 9.46
C GLY A 182 -16.00 5.07 10.66
N ILE A 183 -15.87 6.02 11.56
CA ILE A 183 -16.72 6.17 12.76
C ILE A 183 -18.18 6.39 12.35
N LEU A 184 -18.44 7.30 11.43
CA LEU A 184 -19.80 7.58 10.95
C LEU A 184 -20.44 6.35 10.31
N TYR A 185 -19.70 5.62 9.47
CA TYR A 185 -20.20 4.41 8.84
C TYR A 185 -20.51 3.32 9.88
N MET A 186 -19.62 3.15 10.86
CA MET A 186 -19.82 2.23 11.98
C MET A 186 -21.09 2.58 12.77
N ILE A 187 -21.27 3.84 13.14
CA ILE A 187 -22.44 4.30 13.93
C ILE A 187 -23.74 4.07 13.16
N ILE A 188 -23.75 4.35 11.84
CA ILE A 188 -24.96 4.26 11.00
C ILE A 188 -25.30 2.79 10.67
N LYS A 189 -24.30 1.95 10.35
CA LYS A 189 -24.55 0.60 9.84
C LYS A 189 -24.49 -0.50 10.90
N ALA A 190 -23.65 -0.35 11.90
CA ALA A 190 -23.42 -1.35 12.93
C ALA A 190 -23.00 -0.68 14.26
N PRO A 191 -23.91 0.03 14.93
CA PRO A 191 -23.57 0.75 16.17
C PRO A 191 -23.04 -0.23 17.22
N PRO A 192 -21.86 0.03 17.79
CA PRO A 192 -21.29 -0.85 18.79
C PRO A 192 -22.11 -0.84 20.07
N ARG A 193 -22.25 -2.00 20.70
CA ARG A 193 -23.08 -2.16 21.91
C ARG A 193 -22.66 -1.29 23.10
N TRP A 194 -21.41 -0.82 23.14
CA TRP A 194 -20.89 0.05 24.18
C TRP A 194 -21.29 1.53 24.02
N ILE A 195 -21.78 1.98 22.86
CA ILE A 195 -22.37 3.33 22.70
C ILE A 195 -23.59 3.54 23.62
N LYS A 196 -24.20 2.47 24.11
CA LYS A 196 -25.26 2.56 25.13
C LYS A 196 -24.72 2.93 26.54
N LYS A 197 -23.39 3.00 26.72
CA LYS A 197 -22.72 3.48 27.96
C LYS A 197 -21.66 4.51 27.54
N PRO A 198 -21.76 5.78 27.95
CA PRO A 198 -20.81 6.81 27.55
C PRO A 198 -19.46 6.59 28.26
N ALA A 199 -18.56 5.86 27.62
CA ALA A 199 -17.17 5.83 28.02
C ALA A 199 -16.28 5.44 26.83
N ILE A 200 -15.26 6.27 26.60
CA ILE A 200 -14.07 6.03 25.76
C ILE A 200 -14.26 6.32 24.26
N VAL A 201 -14.49 7.57 23.92
CA VAL A 201 -14.22 8.12 22.56
C VAL A 201 -12.95 9.02 22.51
N PRO A 202 -12.24 9.35 23.61
CA PRO A 202 -11.18 10.39 23.56
C PRO A 202 -9.87 9.99 22.90
N ALA A 203 -9.52 8.69 22.87
CA ALA A 203 -8.16 8.29 22.49
C ALA A 203 -7.86 8.38 21.00
N VAL A 204 -8.86 8.19 20.14
CA VAL A 204 -8.66 8.17 18.66
C VAL A 204 -8.60 9.59 18.09
N ILE A 205 -9.27 10.55 18.72
CA ILE A 205 -9.27 11.96 18.31
C ILE A 205 -7.92 12.65 18.62
N LEU A 206 -7.23 12.22 19.67
CA LEU A 206 -5.94 12.77 20.06
C LEU A 206 -4.78 12.41 19.13
N ILE A 207 -4.90 11.35 18.34
CA ILE A 207 -3.86 10.95 17.38
C ILE A 207 -3.85 11.85 16.13
N GLY A 208 -4.92 12.55 15.85
CA GLY A 208 -5.09 13.35 14.64
C GLY A 208 -4.93 14.86 14.78
N SER A 209 -5.04 15.43 15.99
CA SER A 209 -5.01 16.86 16.19
C SER A 209 -3.67 17.37 16.67
N GLY A 210 -2.89 18.00 15.78
CA GLY A 210 -1.86 18.99 16.17
C GLY A 210 -0.67 18.53 17.04
N PHE A 211 -0.62 17.28 17.46
CA PHE A 211 0.47 16.75 18.28
C PHE A 211 1.75 16.43 17.48
N TRP A 212 1.66 16.51 16.17
CA TRP A 212 2.75 16.17 15.26
C TRP A 212 3.42 17.45 14.74
N ARG A 213 4.13 18.15 15.61
CA ARG A 213 5.06 19.20 15.16
C ARG A 213 6.34 18.53 14.70
N TYR A 214 6.62 18.67 13.41
CA TYR A 214 7.84 18.20 12.76
C TYR A 214 8.95 19.26 12.92
N ASP A 215 9.44 19.44 14.14
CA ASP A 215 10.55 20.34 14.42
C ASP A 215 11.89 19.57 14.66
N GLY A 216 11.85 18.25 14.44
CA GLY A 216 13.00 17.37 14.65
C GLY A 216 14.01 17.38 13.52
N LYS A 217 15.11 16.65 13.73
CA LYS A 217 16.10 16.36 12.68
C LYS A 217 15.44 15.58 11.54
N THR A 218 16.02 15.66 10.32
CA THR A 218 15.45 15.03 9.12
C THR A 218 15.06 13.56 9.30
N LEU A 219 15.86 12.76 10.03
CA LEU A 219 15.54 11.35 10.30
C LEU A 219 14.32 11.16 11.20
N GLU A 220 14.10 12.04 12.17
CA GLU A 220 12.91 12.02 13.04
C GLU A 220 11.65 12.32 12.22
N ASN A 221 11.71 13.33 11.35
CA ASN A 221 10.61 13.66 10.46
C ASN A 221 10.29 12.50 9.51
N ILE A 222 11.32 11.84 8.96
CA ILE A 222 11.17 10.63 8.15
C ILE A 222 10.48 9.52 8.99
N ALA A 223 10.96 9.25 10.20
CA ALA A 223 10.40 8.22 11.06
C ALA A 223 8.90 8.44 11.33
N TRP A 224 8.54 9.63 11.78
CA TRP A 224 7.16 9.97 12.12
C TRP A 224 6.24 9.99 10.91
N PHE A 225 6.68 10.58 9.80
CA PHE A 225 5.90 10.63 8.58
C PHE A 225 5.60 9.22 8.05
N PHE A 226 6.63 8.40 7.92
CA PHE A 226 6.46 7.05 7.37
C PHE A 226 5.76 6.09 8.35
N LEU A 227 5.88 6.30 9.66
CA LEU A 227 5.10 5.58 10.66
C LEU A 227 3.60 5.87 10.50
N LYS A 228 3.25 7.14 10.35
CA LYS A 228 1.88 7.57 10.08
C LYS A 228 1.38 7.01 8.75
N ALA A 229 2.17 7.13 7.67
CA ALA A 229 1.84 6.59 6.36
C ALA A 229 1.55 5.08 6.44
N GLY A 230 2.44 4.30 7.08
CA GLY A 230 2.28 2.85 7.24
C GLY A 230 1.06 2.44 8.08
N ALA A 231 0.68 3.26 9.07
CA ALA A 231 -0.49 3.01 9.92
C ALA A 231 -1.83 3.25 9.19
N PHE A 232 -1.84 4.01 8.08
CA PHE A 232 -3.05 4.34 7.34
C PHE A 232 -3.12 3.74 5.94
N VAL A 233 -2.26 2.78 5.62
CA VAL A 233 -2.40 1.97 4.40
C VAL A 233 -3.50 0.94 4.61
N PHE A 234 -4.54 0.95 3.78
CA PHE A 234 -5.60 -0.04 3.81
C PHE A 234 -5.68 -0.78 2.46
N GLY A 235 -5.74 -2.10 2.52
CA GLY A 235 -6.07 -3.02 1.41
C GLY A 235 -4.98 -3.19 0.36
N SER A 236 -4.53 -2.14 -0.32
CA SER A 236 -3.51 -2.21 -1.37
C SER A 236 -2.28 -1.39 -1.02
N GLY A 237 -1.09 -1.92 -1.33
CA GLY A 237 0.15 -1.15 -1.21
C GLY A 237 0.16 0.17 -1.98
N LEU A 238 -0.61 0.27 -3.06
CA LEU A 238 -0.77 1.51 -3.82
C LEU A 238 -1.62 2.57 -3.11
N ALA A 239 -2.40 2.19 -2.12
CA ALA A 239 -3.14 3.15 -1.29
C ALA A 239 -2.23 4.06 -0.45
N ILE A 240 -0.94 3.75 -0.35
CA ILE A 240 0.05 4.64 0.29
C ILE A 240 0.43 5.84 -0.61
N VAL A 241 0.29 5.71 -1.94
CA VAL A 241 0.78 6.71 -2.90
C VAL A 241 0.23 8.11 -2.64
N PRO A 242 -1.08 8.31 -2.44
CA PRO A 242 -1.62 9.61 -2.04
C PRO A 242 -0.89 10.16 -0.83
N PHE A 243 -0.85 9.37 0.23
CA PHE A 243 -0.25 9.75 1.50
C PHE A 243 1.20 10.22 1.33
N LEU A 244 1.97 9.46 0.55
CA LEU A 244 3.35 9.83 0.24
C LEU A 244 3.41 11.13 -0.56
N HIS A 245 2.52 11.33 -1.54
CA HIS A 245 2.52 12.55 -2.35
C HIS A 245 2.26 13.80 -1.51
N GLY A 246 1.20 13.79 -0.68
CA GLY A 246 0.84 14.90 0.20
C GLY A 246 1.98 15.30 1.13
N GLY A 247 2.60 14.33 1.80
CA GLY A 247 3.71 14.61 2.72
C GLY A 247 5.02 14.92 2.01
N VAL A 248 5.49 14.02 1.18
CA VAL A 248 6.83 14.09 0.57
C VAL A 248 6.99 15.29 -0.36
N VAL A 249 5.96 15.60 -1.16
CA VAL A 249 6.01 16.67 -2.16
C VAL A 249 5.46 17.98 -1.62
N LYS A 250 4.29 17.94 -0.92
CA LYS A 250 3.58 19.17 -0.54
C LYS A 250 3.94 19.71 0.83
N GLU A 251 4.07 18.82 1.83
CA GLU A 251 4.30 19.24 3.20
C GLU A 251 5.78 19.49 3.45
N PHE A 252 6.64 18.52 3.11
CA PHE A 252 8.06 18.60 3.37
C PHE A 252 8.89 19.11 2.19
N GLY A 253 8.38 19.03 0.96
CA GLY A 253 9.14 19.38 -0.23
C GLY A 253 10.42 18.54 -0.41
N TRP A 254 10.46 17.32 0.11
CA TRP A 254 11.63 16.45 0.03
C TRP A 254 11.94 16.02 -1.39
N LEU A 255 10.91 15.81 -2.20
CA LEU A 255 11.01 15.48 -3.61
C LEU A 255 10.11 16.41 -4.42
N ASN A 256 10.51 16.67 -5.67
CA ASN A 256 9.62 17.28 -6.65
C ASN A 256 8.65 16.24 -7.25
N GLU A 257 7.67 16.71 -8.05
CA GLU A 257 6.64 15.83 -8.65
C GLU A 257 7.25 14.71 -9.51
N HIS A 258 8.26 15.03 -10.35
CA HIS A 258 8.92 14.04 -11.20
C HIS A 258 9.64 12.97 -10.38
N GLN A 259 10.44 13.39 -9.40
CA GLN A 259 11.16 12.48 -8.51
C GLN A 259 10.20 11.58 -7.73
N PHE A 260 9.03 12.09 -7.36
CA PHE A 260 8.01 11.32 -6.68
C PHE A 260 7.42 10.23 -7.60
N VAL A 261 7.07 10.57 -8.83
CA VAL A 261 6.57 9.59 -9.82
C VAL A 261 7.62 8.54 -10.13
N ASP A 262 8.89 8.94 -10.26
CA ASP A 262 10.02 8.03 -10.44
C ASP A 262 10.17 7.07 -9.25
N ALA A 263 9.99 7.57 -8.01
CA ALA A 263 10.02 6.75 -6.81
C ALA A 263 8.91 5.69 -6.80
N VAL A 264 7.71 6.05 -7.23
CA VAL A 264 6.59 5.10 -7.36
C VAL A 264 6.88 4.09 -8.46
N ALA A 265 7.42 4.53 -9.59
CA ALA A 265 7.81 3.66 -10.70
C ALA A 265 8.85 2.61 -10.27
N VAL A 266 9.90 3.05 -9.56
CA VAL A 266 10.94 2.16 -9.01
C VAL A 266 10.33 1.08 -8.12
N ALA A 267 9.37 1.43 -7.26
CA ALA A 267 8.72 0.45 -6.41
C ALA A 267 7.85 -0.54 -7.21
N MET A 268 7.26 -0.12 -8.32
CA MET A 268 6.43 -0.99 -9.16
C MET A 268 7.24 -1.99 -10.00
N ILE A 269 8.46 -1.63 -10.37
CA ILE A 269 9.37 -2.57 -11.08
C ILE A 269 10.16 -3.46 -10.12
N THR A 270 10.15 -3.14 -8.83
CA THR A 270 10.81 -3.93 -7.80
C THR A 270 9.88 -5.04 -7.31
N PRO A 271 10.33 -6.31 -7.23
CA PRO A 271 9.52 -7.37 -6.64
C PRO A 271 9.26 -7.12 -5.16
N GLY A 272 8.19 -7.71 -4.63
CA GLY A 272 7.81 -7.56 -3.22
C GLY A 272 6.72 -6.49 -2.97
N PRO A 273 6.64 -5.95 -1.75
CA PRO A 273 5.58 -5.01 -1.39
C PRO A 273 5.82 -3.62 -1.99
N VAL A 274 4.86 -3.09 -2.76
CA VAL A 274 4.95 -1.74 -3.37
C VAL A 274 5.24 -0.63 -2.35
N VAL A 275 4.83 -0.82 -1.10
CA VAL A 275 5.10 0.11 0.01
C VAL A 275 6.60 0.35 0.25
N ILE A 276 7.48 -0.47 -0.34
CA ILE A 276 8.93 -0.26 -0.32
C ILE A 276 9.36 1.06 -0.99
N THR A 277 8.47 1.74 -1.73
CA THR A 277 8.63 3.13 -2.17
C THR A 277 9.16 4.03 -1.05
N ALA A 278 8.74 3.78 0.19
CA ALA A 278 9.21 4.49 1.38
C ALA A 278 10.74 4.40 1.54
N GLY A 279 11.31 3.21 1.31
CA GLY A 279 12.76 3.01 1.38
C GLY A 279 13.53 3.78 0.30
N PHE A 280 13.01 3.80 -0.93
CA PHE A 280 13.58 4.61 -2.01
C PHE A 280 13.53 6.11 -1.71
N ILE A 281 12.36 6.62 -1.30
CA ILE A 281 12.20 8.02 -0.91
C ILE A 281 13.14 8.37 0.24
N GLY A 282 13.17 7.55 1.30
CA GLY A 282 14.08 7.75 2.43
C GLY A 282 15.54 7.81 2.01
N TYR A 283 15.93 6.98 1.03
CA TYR A 283 17.29 7.02 0.45
C TYR A 283 17.54 8.35 -0.29
N LEU A 284 16.61 8.82 -1.08
CA LEU A 284 16.78 10.10 -1.80
C LEU A 284 16.90 11.28 -0.83
N VAL A 285 16.17 11.25 0.29
CA VAL A 285 16.15 12.35 1.28
C VAL A 285 17.39 12.35 2.17
N ALA A 286 17.71 11.21 2.79
CA ALA A 286 18.75 11.12 3.82
C ALA A 286 19.73 9.95 3.64
N GLY A 287 19.90 9.46 2.41
CA GLY A 287 20.82 8.35 2.11
C GLY A 287 20.41 7.03 2.77
N PHE A 288 21.38 6.15 2.99
CA PHE A 288 21.12 4.83 3.57
C PHE A 288 20.40 4.87 4.94
N PRO A 289 20.79 5.75 5.90
CA PRO A 289 20.02 5.88 7.15
C PRO A 289 18.56 6.26 6.93
N GLY A 290 18.29 7.18 5.98
CA GLY A 290 16.93 7.55 5.61
C GLY A 290 16.11 6.39 5.05
N ALA A 291 16.71 5.56 4.19
CA ALA A 291 16.09 4.35 3.67
C ALA A 291 15.72 3.36 4.79
N CYS A 292 16.62 3.11 5.71
CA CYS A 292 16.38 2.22 6.86
C CYS A 292 15.24 2.73 7.73
N VAL A 293 15.29 4.01 8.12
CA VAL A 293 14.29 4.62 9.00
C VAL A 293 12.91 4.62 8.33
N ALA A 294 12.82 5.05 7.06
CA ALA A 294 11.57 5.08 6.32
C ALA A 294 10.94 3.69 6.16
N THR A 295 11.76 2.69 5.82
CA THR A 295 11.28 1.31 5.65
C THR A 295 10.79 0.73 6.98
N VAL A 296 11.60 0.81 8.03
CA VAL A 296 11.20 0.29 9.35
C VAL A 296 9.94 1.00 9.84
N ALA A 297 9.89 2.33 9.77
CA ALA A 297 8.75 3.12 10.21
C ALA A 297 7.46 2.74 9.44
N THR A 298 7.55 2.48 8.13
CA THR A 298 6.39 2.11 7.32
C THR A 298 5.85 0.71 7.65
N PHE A 299 6.73 -0.26 7.88
CA PHE A 299 6.30 -1.64 8.15
C PHE A 299 6.01 -1.92 9.63
N LEU A 300 6.51 -1.11 10.56
CA LEU A 300 6.33 -1.29 11.99
C LEU A 300 4.85 -1.30 12.43
N PRO A 301 3.98 -0.38 11.99
CA PRO A 301 2.57 -0.43 12.36
C PRO A 301 1.89 -1.72 11.94
N CYS A 302 2.10 -2.17 10.69
CA CYS A 302 1.48 -3.40 10.22
C CYS A 302 1.97 -4.64 10.98
N TYR A 303 3.24 -4.68 11.37
CA TYR A 303 3.80 -5.72 12.22
C TYR A 303 3.13 -5.73 13.60
N ILE A 304 3.05 -4.57 14.28
CA ILE A 304 2.42 -4.44 15.59
C ILE A 304 0.94 -4.80 15.52
N PHE A 305 0.20 -4.28 14.54
CA PHE A 305 -1.23 -4.60 14.38
C PHE A 305 -1.45 -6.09 14.14
N THR A 306 -0.65 -6.71 13.28
CA THR A 306 -0.79 -8.13 13.01
C THR A 306 -0.56 -8.97 14.26
N LEU A 307 0.51 -8.72 15.01
CA LEU A 307 0.80 -9.45 16.24
C LEU A 307 -0.25 -9.23 17.34
N SER A 308 -0.74 -8.00 17.47
CA SER A 308 -1.74 -7.64 18.49
C SER A 308 -3.11 -8.25 18.18
N LEU A 309 -3.49 -8.29 16.92
CA LEU A 309 -4.82 -8.76 16.50
C LEU A 309 -4.88 -10.28 16.31
N ALA A 310 -3.79 -10.92 15.89
CA ALA A 310 -3.76 -12.34 15.57
C ALA A 310 -4.32 -13.24 16.68
N PRO A 311 -3.95 -13.09 17.97
CA PRO A 311 -4.47 -13.95 19.05
C PRO A 311 -5.99 -13.86 19.26
N SER A 312 -6.58 -12.69 18.94
CA SER A 312 -8.00 -12.39 19.17
C SER A 312 -8.81 -12.30 17.89
N PHE A 313 -8.20 -12.60 16.74
CA PHE A 313 -8.78 -12.30 15.43
C PHE A 313 -10.15 -12.96 15.19
N LYS A 314 -10.33 -14.21 15.59
CA LYS A 314 -11.63 -14.92 15.43
C LYS A 314 -12.81 -14.17 16.08
N LYS A 315 -12.55 -13.44 17.17
CA LYS A 315 -13.57 -12.59 17.84
C LYS A 315 -13.76 -11.27 17.12
N ILE A 316 -12.66 -10.67 16.65
CA ILE A 316 -12.62 -9.36 15.97
C ILE A 316 -13.28 -9.46 14.59
N ALA A 317 -12.95 -10.46 13.81
CA ALA A 317 -13.47 -10.68 12.46
C ALA A 317 -15.01 -10.82 12.41
N LYS A 318 -15.62 -11.33 13.47
CA LYS A 318 -17.08 -11.45 13.59
C LYS A 318 -17.77 -10.16 14.06
N ASN A 319 -17.02 -9.13 14.41
CA ASN A 319 -17.58 -7.87 14.92
C ASN A 319 -18.02 -6.99 13.76
N ALA A 320 -19.33 -6.85 13.56
CA ALA A 320 -19.92 -6.04 12.51
C ALA A 320 -19.54 -4.56 12.59
N SER A 321 -19.33 -4.03 13.82
CA SER A 321 -18.94 -2.63 14.02
C SER A 321 -17.52 -2.36 13.54
N ILE A 322 -16.59 -3.27 13.83
CA ILE A 322 -15.19 -3.15 13.36
C ILE A 322 -15.16 -3.24 11.84
N LYS A 323 -15.88 -4.20 11.25
CA LYS A 323 -15.97 -4.31 9.80
C LYS A 323 -16.53 -3.04 9.16
N ALA A 324 -17.63 -2.50 9.70
CA ALA A 324 -18.20 -1.25 9.21
C ALA A 324 -17.21 -0.08 9.33
N PHE A 325 -16.49 0.03 10.45
CA PHE A 325 -15.44 1.05 10.63
C PHE A 325 -14.37 0.98 9.53
N VAL A 326 -13.85 -0.22 9.26
CA VAL A 326 -12.84 -0.47 8.22
C VAL A 326 -13.40 -0.17 6.83
N ASP A 327 -14.64 -0.58 6.53
CA ASP A 327 -15.28 -0.31 5.24
C ASP A 327 -15.41 1.20 4.97
N GLY A 328 -15.79 1.99 6.00
CA GLY A 328 -15.91 3.45 5.90
C GLY A 328 -14.57 4.15 5.67
N ILE A 329 -13.52 3.76 6.40
CA ILE A 329 -12.15 4.26 6.17
C ILE A 329 -11.70 3.90 4.76
N THR A 330 -11.83 2.62 4.38
CA THR A 330 -11.38 2.13 3.07
C THR A 330 -12.04 2.89 1.92
N ALA A 331 -13.32 3.21 2.02
CA ALA A 331 -14.02 3.97 0.99
C ALA A 331 -13.42 5.38 0.82
N SER A 332 -13.17 6.10 1.90
CA SER A 332 -12.60 7.45 1.85
C SER A 332 -11.12 7.45 1.40
N VAL A 333 -10.32 6.46 1.82
CA VAL A 333 -8.93 6.30 1.39
C VAL A 333 -8.83 5.97 -0.10
N ILE A 334 -9.72 5.11 -0.63
CA ILE A 334 -9.76 4.84 -2.08
C ILE A 334 -10.19 6.09 -2.85
N GLY A 335 -11.10 6.88 -2.30
CA GLY A 335 -11.44 8.20 -2.84
C GLY A 335 -10.22 9.12 -2.91
N ALA A 336 -9.45 9.20 -1.83
CA ALA A 336 -8.20 9.97 -1.80
C ALA A 336 -7.20 9.47 -2.86
N LEU A 337 -7.07 8.15 -3.04
CA LEU A 337 -6.24 7.57 -4.10
C LEU A 337 -6.65 8.07 -5.48
N VAL A 338 -7.95 8.09 -5.79
CA VAL A 338 -8.45 8.63 -7.07
C VAL A 338 -8.16 10.13 -7.18
N GLY A 339 -8.38 10.89 -6.12
CA GLY A 339 -8.04 12.32 -6.09
C GLY A 339 -6.56 12.57 -6.39
N SER A 340 -5.66 11.78 -5.80
CA SER A 340 -4.21 11.88 -6.07
C SER A 340 -3.84 11.45 -7.49
N VAL A 341 -4.48 10.41 -8.03
CA VAL A 341 -4.28 10.01 -9.44
C VAL A 341 -4.62 11.17 -10.37
N VAL A 342 -5.71 11.90 -10.08
CA VAL A 342 -6.09 13.09 -10.86
C VAL A 342 -5.01 14.17 -10.75
N ILE A 343 -4.57 14.51 -9.54
CA ILE A 343 -3.55 15.55 -9.31
C ILE A 343 -2.24 15.20 -9.99
N ILE A 344 -1.73 14.00 -9.73
CA ILE A 344 -0.44 13.54 -10.27
C ILE A 344 -0.55 13.38 -11.79
N GLY A 345 -1.69 12.89 -12.30
CA GLY A 345 -1.96 12.76 -13.73
C GLY A 345 -1.88 14.08 -14.47
N PHE A 346 -2.51 15.14 -13.96
CA PHE A 346 -2.42 16.48 -14.56
C PHE A 346 -1.01 17.06 -14.62
N ARG A 347 -0.12 16.60 -13.76
CA ARG A 347 1.28 17.07 -13.69
C ARG A 347 2.26 16.21 -14.46
N SER A 348 1.96 14.91 -14.61
CA SER A 348 2.84 13.95 -15.29
C SER A 348 2.48 13.75 -16.75
N ILE A 349 1.22 13.98 -17.14
CA ILE A 349 0.77 13.94 -18.52
C ILE A 349 0.92 15.34 -19.11
N ILE A 350 2.09 15.61 -19.67
CA ILE A 350 2.51 16.94 -20.14
C ILE A 350 2.29 17.16 -21.65
N ASP A 351 2.10 16.09 -22.40
CA ASP A 351 1.94 16.11 -23.86
C ASP A 351 1.09 14.93 -24.35
N PHE A 352 0.80 14.93 -25.65
CA PHE A 352 0.01 13.88 -26.29
C PHE A 352 0.64 12.50 -26.17
N THR A 353 1.95 12.40 -26.23
CA THR A 353 2.69 11.14 -26.15
C THR A 353 2.55 10.50 -24.76
N THR A 354 2.74 11.28 -23.69
CA THR A 354 2.56 10.80 -22.32
C THR A 354 1.10 10.39 -22.06
N ALA A 355 0.12 11.09 -22.63
CA ALA A 355 -1.28 10.70 -22.55
C ALA A 355 -1.54 9.35 -23.24
N VAL A 356 -0.99 9.14 -24.42
CA VAL A 356 -1.08 7.88 -25.17
C VAL A 356 -0.45 6.73 -24.39
N ILE A 357 0.76 6.91 -23.85
CA ILE A 357 1.43 5.88 -23.03
C ILE A 357 0.59 5.51 -21.79
N ALA A 358 0.05 6.51 -21.08
CA ALA A 358 -0.79 6.27 -19.90
C ALA A 358 -2.06 5.47 -20.25
N VAL A 359 -2.75 5.82 -21.34
CA VAL A 359 -3.95 5.11 -21.81
C VAL A 359 -3.59 3.69 -22.24
N PHE A 360 -2.52 3.49 -23.01
CA PHE A 360 -2.08 2.15 -23.41
C PHE A 360 -1.67 1.29 -22.21
N ALA A 361 -0.99 1.85 -21.21
CA ALA A 361 -0.66 1.14 -19.98
C ALA A 361 -1.93 0.67 -19.24
N ALA A 362 -2.94 1.54 -19.11
CA ALA A 362 -4.21 1.19 -18.50
C ALA A 362 -4.96 0.10 -19.31
N LEU A 363 -5.03 0.24 -20.64
CA LEU A 363 -5.67 -0.75 -21.53
C LEU A 363 -4.94 -2.09 -21.50
N ALA A 364 -3.60 -2.09 -21.46
CA ALA A 364 -2.81 -3.32 -21.35
C ALA A 364 -3.21 -4.12 -20.10
N LEU A 365 -3.43 -3.47 -18.95
CA LEU A 365 -3.88 -4.13 -17.72
C LEU A 365 -5.32 -4.66 -17.77
N ILE A 366 -6.15 -4.15 -18.69
CA ILE A 366 -7.53 -4.64 -18.92
C ILE A 366 -7.52 -5.85 -19.83
N TYR A 367 -6.86 -5.74 -20.99
CA TYR A 367 -6.96 -6.73 -22.05
C TYR A 367 -5.88 -7.80 -21.98
N LEU A 368 -4.68 -7.46 -21.53
CA LEU A 368 -3.55 -8.38 -21.43
C LEU A 368 -3.36 -8.90 -20.02
N LYS A 369 -4.34 -9.69 -19.53
CA LYS A 369 -4.38 -10.18 -18.13
C LYS A 369 -3.13 -10.95 -17.67
N LYS A 370 -2.30 -11.43 -18.58
CA LYS A 370 -1.04 -12.14 -18.29
C LYS A 370 0.15 -11.19 -18.16
N LEU A 371 0.02 -9.93 -18.61
CA LEU A 371 1.08 -8.94 -18.57
C LEU A 371 1.12 -8.30 -17.18
N GLN A 372 2.24 -8.45 -16.47
CA GLN A 372 2.46 -7.84 -15.16
C GLN A 372 2.96 -6.40 -15.31
N GLU A 373 2.75 -5.58 -14.28
CA GLU A 373 3.12 -4.16 -14.28
C GLU A 373 4.59 -3.90 -14.69
N PRO A 374 5.61 -4.70 -14.25
CA PRO A 374 7.00 -4.46 -14.64
C PRO A 374 7.25 -4.53 -16.15
N TYR A 375 6.55 -5.40 -16.87
CA TYR A 375 6.70 -5.48 -18.33
C TYR A 375 6.12 -4.24 -19.02
N ILE A 376 4.99 -3.73 -18.54
CA ILE A 376 4.38 -2.50 -19.08
C ILE A 376 5.32 -1.32 -18.86
N ILE A 377 5.92 -1.22 -17.66
CA ILE A 377 6.88 -0.18 -17.33
C ILE A 377 8.16 -0.31 -18.16
N GLY A 378 8.66 -1.54 -18.38
CA GLY A 378 9.82 -1.78 -19.24
C GLY A 378 9.58 -1.38 -20.70
N ILE A 379 8.39 -1.68 -21.25
CA ILE A 379 8.00 -1.23 -22.58
C ILE A 379 7.90 0.29 -22.65
N ALA A 380 7.30 0.93 -21.64
CA ALA A 380 7.20 2.38 -21.58
C ALA A 380 8.57 3.07 -21.47
N ALA A 381 9.52 2.47 -20.73
CA ALA A 381 10.90 2.90 -20.66
C ALA A 381 11.57 2.87 -22.05
N ALA A 382 11.40 1.78 -22.79
CA ALA A 382 11.93 1.62 -24.13
C ALA A 382 11.30 2.65 -25.12
N ILE A 383 10.00 2.90 -25.02
CA ILE A 383 9.30 3.92 -25.80
C ILE A 383 9.86 5.32 -25.47
N GLY A 384 10.04 5.64 -24.16
CA GLY A 384 10.62 6.93 -23.76
C GLY A 384 12.02 7.16 -24.31
N LEU A 385 12.87 6.12 -24.29
CA LEU A 385 14.20 6.16 -24.94
C LEU A 385 14.09 6.36 -26.44
N ALA A 386 13.24 5.60 -27.13
CA ALA A 386 13.07 5.70 -28.57
C ALA A 386 12.65 7.12 -29.00
N ILE A 387 11.70 7.74 -28.29
CA ILE A 387 11.19 9.08 -28.63
C ILE A 387 12.26 10.17 -28.46
N LYS A 388 13.16 10.02 -27.50
CA LYS A 388 14.15 11.07 -27.21
C LYS A 388 15.47 10.90 -27.98
N PHE A 389 15.75 9.73 -28.54
CA PHE A 389 16.98 9.42 -29.26
C PHE A 389 16.76 9.04 -30.74
N LEU A 390 15.53 8.97 -31.22
CA LEU A 390 15.11 8.90 -32.60
C LEU A 390 14.53 10.26 -33.04
#